data_be96ce54a10d6c6c5120e819f9a54f2b
#
_entry.id   be96ce54a10d6c6c5120e819f9a54f2b
#
_cell.length_a   1.000
_cell.length_b   1.000
_cell.length_c   1.000
_cell.angle_alpha   90.00
_cell.angle_beta   90.00
_cell.angle_gamma   90.00
#
_symmetry.space_group_name_H-M   'P 1'
#
loop_
_entity.id
_entity.type
_entity.pdbx_description
1 polymer ?
#
loop_
_entity_poly.entity_id
_entity_poly.type
_entity_poly.pdbx_seq_one_letter_code
_entity_poly.pdbx_strand_id
1 'polypeptide(L)'
;YDIRDLEKIITDIKKENIKDVIIIGYVDLPPIYEFNLSLKSKFHLSKDFFLNNINQQSLILKRFLNKKNINLLSQKKIFKSFLINRDDQLIKKDHKPIVLKILHNMSYIKKIFNLNLAQSLIMNGNRVLAIEDFNGTNNLINRVDSNKINYSELIFIKSKKKHQIDEIDFPVLG
;
A
#
# COMPACT_ATOMS: atom_id res chain seq x y z
N TYR A 1 13.94 4.14 15.86
CA TYR A 1 12.68 4.23 16.63
C TYR A 1 11.79 3.03 16.32
N ASP A 2 11.13 2.50 17.36
CA ASP A 2 10.02 1.55 17.17
C ASP A 2 8.74 2.35 16.91
N ILE A 3 7.97 1.99 15.90
CA ILE A 3 6.71 2.68 15.58
C ILE A 3 5.70 2.57 16.73
N ARG A 4 5.83 1.56 17.60
CA ARG A 4 5.01 1.42 18.80
C ARG A 4 5.20 2.56 19.81
N ASP A 5 6.37 3.23 19.80
CA ASP A 5 6.69 4.38 20.64
C ASP A 5 6.26 5.72 20.00
N LEU A 6 5.10 5.75 19.37
CA LEU A 6 4.62 6.88 18.57
C LEU A 6 4.61 8.21 19.37
N GLU A 7 4.28 8.20 20.67
CA GLU A 7 4.30 9.43 21.48
C GLU A 7 5.73 9.94 21.71
N LYS A 8 6.70 9.06 21.87
CA LYS A 8 8.13 9.43 21.96
C LYS A 8 8.59 10.03 20.64
N ILE A 9 8.28 9.38 19.52
CA ILE A 9 8.58 9.89 18.16
C ILE A 9 8.01 11.31 17.99
N ILE A 10 6.73 11.51 18.34
CA ILE A 10 6.07 12.83 18.27
C ILE A 10 6.74 13.85 19.16
N THR A 11 7.15 13.45 20.36
CA THR A 11 7.83 14.34 21.30
C THR A 11 9.17 14.82 20.76
N ASP A 12 9.94 13.90 20.17
CA ASP A 12 11.24 14.21 19.60
C ASP A 12 11.12 15.09 18.34
N ILE A 13 10.16 14.79 17.45
CA ILE A 13 9.81 15.64 16.30
C ILE A 13 9.49 17.07 16.73
N LYS A 14 8.74 17.23 17.82
CA LYS A 14 8.36 18.56 18.35
C LYS A 14 9.51 19.30 19.00
N LYS A 15 10.41 18.62 19.72
CA LYS A 15 11.62 19.22 20.27
C LYS A 15 12.49 19.86 19.19
N GLU A 16 12.58 19.21 18.04
CA GLU A 16 13.32 19.70 16.88
C GLU A 16 12.54 20.72 16.04
N ASN A 17 11.34 21.15 16.48
CA ASN A 17 10.46 22.07 15.75
C ASN A 17 10.09 21.58 14.33
N ILE A 18 10.12 20.28 14.08
CA ILE A 18 9.75 19.67 12.79
C ILE A 18 8.23 19.66 12.69
N LYS A 19 7.70 20.22 11.61
CA LYS A 19 6.25 20.25 11.32
C LYS A 19 5.85 19.28 10.22
N ASP A 20 6.76 18.99 9.31
CA ASP A 20 6.51 18.18 8.13
C ASP A 20 7.34 16.91 8.19
N VAL A 21 6.69 15.76 8.05
CA VAL A 21 7.33 14.45 8.06
C VAL A 21 6.92 13.65 6.84
N ILE A 22 7.79 12.76 6.39
CA ILE A 22 7.50 11.78 5.36
C ILE A 22 7.81 10.39 5.90
N ILE A 23 6.95 9.43 5.58
CA ILE A 23 7.20 8.02 5.87
C ILE A 23 7.73 7.38 4.59
N ILE A 24 8.89 6.75 4.67
CA ILE A 24 9.55 6.09 3.52
C ILE A 24 9.83 4.64 3.90
N GLY A 25 9.61 3.75 2.94
CA GLY A 25 9.83 2.32 3.12
C GLY A 25 8.61 1.57 3.64
N TYR A 26 8.82 0.32 4.00
CA TYR A 26 7.76 -0.54 4.55
C TYR A 26 7.52 -0.19 6.01
N VAL A 27 6.28 0.09 6.35
CA VAL A 27 5.85 0.30 7.74
C VAL A 27 4.78 -0.72 8.05
N ASP A 28 5.14 -1.68 8.88
CA ASP A 28 4.18 -2.60 9.49
C ASP A 28 3.54 -1.90 10.69
N LEU A 29 2.29 -1.49 10.52
CA LEU A 29 1.55 -0.84 11.60
C LEU A 29 0.99 -1.92 12.54
N PRO A 30 1.51 -2.02 13.76
CA PRO A 30 1.02 -3.00 14.72
C PRO A 30 -0.43 -2.67 15.13
N PRO A 31 -1.15 -3.65 15.69
CA PRO A 31 -2.46 -3.40 16.28
C PRO A 31 -2.39 -2.29 17.33
N ILE A 32 -3.47 -1.50 17.44
CA ILE A 32 -3.47 -0.29 18.29
C ILE A 32 -3.14 -0.56 19.76
N TYR A 33 -3.47 -1.75 20.28
CA TYR A 33 -3.18 -2.13 21.65
C TYR A 33 -1.69 -2.32 21.93
N GLU A 34 -0.86 -2.54 20.90
CA GLU A 34 0.59 -2.67 21.00
C GLU A 34 1.30 -1.31 21.03
N PHE A 35 0.62 -0.22 20.70
CA PHE A 35 1.23 1.10 20.78
C PHE A 35 1.42 1.53 22.24
N ASN A 36 2.60 2.03 22.57
CA ASN A 36 2.95 2.63 23.83
C ASN A 36 2.38 4.06 23.89
N LEU A 37 1.08 4.17 24.18
CA LEU A 37 0.34 5.42 24.18
C LEU A 37 -0.25 5.69 25.55
N SER A 38 -0.35 6.97 25.92
CA SER A 38 -1.12 7.40 27.08
C SER A 38 -2.59 7.02 26.96
N LEU A 39 -3.29 6.84 28.08
CA LEU A 39 -4.72 6.50 28.10
C LEU A 39 -5.55 7.46 27.24
N LYS A 40 -5.25 8.75 27.29
CA LYS A 40 -5.91 9.79 26.49
C LYS A 40 -5.71 9.57 24.98
N SER A 41 -4.49 9.24 24.56
CA SER A 41 -4.18 8.96 23.16
C SER A 41 -4.80 7.65 22.69
N LYS A 42 -4.79 6.61 23.54
CA LYS A 42 -5.48 5.34 23.25
C LYS A 42 -6.97 5.54 23.05
N PHE A 43 -7.61 6.35 23.90
CA PHE A 43 -9.04 6.64 23.77
C PHE A 43 -9.38 7.38 22.47
N HIS A 44 -8.55 8.36 22.08
CA HIS A 44 -8.75 9.09 20.83
C HIS A 44 -8.55 8.22 19.59
N LEU A 45 -7.56 7.34 19.63
CA LEU A 45 -7.29 6.40 18.54
C LEU A 45 -8.33 5.27 18.49
N SER A 46 -8.74 4.73 19.65
CA SER A 46 -9.72 3.64 19.71
C SER A 46 -11.07 4.06 19.13
N LYS A 47 -11.52 5.29 19.37
CA LYS A 47 -12.77 5.81 18.80
C LYS A 47 -12.72 5.82 17.26
N ASP A 48 -11.60 6.26 16.70
CA ASP A 48 -11.40 6.25 15.24
C ASP A 48 -11.23 4.80 14.70
N PHE A 49 -10.71 3.87 15.51
CA PHE A 49 -10.42 2.49 15.13
C PHE A 49 -11.65 1.60 15.16
N PHE A 50 -12.51 1.73 16.17
CA PHE A 50 -13.77 0.99 16.25
C PHE A 50 -14.78 1.38 15.17
N LEU A 51 -14.66 2.61 14.66
CA LEU A 51 -15.53 3.12 13.61
C LEU A 51 -15.02 2.84 12.18
N ASN A 52 -13.79 2.35 12.03
CA ASN A 52 -13.14 2.18 10.73
C ASN A 52 -12.51 0.79 10.60
N ASN A 53 -12.63 0.19 9.44
CA ASN A 53 -11.99 -1.08 9.10
C ASN A 53 -10.46 -1.00 9.22
N ILE A 54 -9.82 -2.14 9.54
CA ILE A 54 -8.35 -2.33 9.62
C ILE A 54 -7.61 -1.72 8.41
N ASN A 55 -8.25 -1.70 7.23
CA ASN A 55 -7.71 -1.09 6.02
C ASN A 55 -7.56 0.45 6.07
N GLN A 56 -7.92 1.10 7.18
CA GLN A 56 -7.84 2.55 7.36
C GLN A 56 -6.77 2.98 8.37
N GLN A 57 -5.91 2.08 8.82
CA GLN A 57 -4.85 2.37 9.80
C GLN A 57 -3.99 3.56 9.39
N SER A 58 -3.61 3.62 8.11
CA SER A 58 -2.84 4.73 7.55
C SER A 58 -3.56 6.08 7.67
N LEU A 59 -4.87 6.10 7.46
CA LEU A 59 -5.68 7.30 7.58
C LEU A 59 -5.80 7.76 9.04
N ILE A 60 -5.90 6.80 9.96
CA ILE A 60 -5.97 7.06 11.39
C ILE A 60 -4.64 7.67 11.87
N LEU A 61 -3.51 7.09 11.45
CA LEU A 61 -2.18 7.62 11.77
C LEU A 61 -2.03 9.06 11.25
N LYS A 62 -2.41 9.32 10.01
CA LYS A 62 -2.40 10.68 9.43
C LYS A 62 -3.24 11.65 10.26
N ARG A 63 -4.48 11.27 10.61
CA ARG A 63 -5.36 12.12 11.46
C ARG A 63 -4.75 12.37 12.83
N PHE A 64 -4.12 11.35 13.43
CA PHE A 64 -3.47 11.48 14.74
C PHE A 64 -2.28 12.45 14.69
N LEU A 65 -1.41 12.34 13.69
CA LEU A 65 -0.29 13.26 13.48
C LEU A 65 -0.79 14.69 13.26
N ASN A 66 -1.81 14.89 12.43
CA ASN A 66 -2.42 16.19 12.18
C ASN A 66 -2.99 16.82 13.46
N LYS A 67 -3.66 16.05 14.33
CA LYS A 67 -4.11 16.52 15.66
C LYS A 67 -2.95 16.97 16.57
N LYS A 68 -1.74 16.53 16.30
CA LYS A 68 -0.51 16.93 16.99
C LYS A 68 0.24 18.05 16.27
N ASN A 69 -0.35 18.67 15.24
CA ASN A 69 0.25 19.69 14.36
C ASN A 69 1.50 19.20 13.61
N ILE A 70 1.50 17.94 13.21
CA ILE A 70 2.53 17.34 12.36
C ILE A 70 1.86 16.95 11.03
N ASN A 71 2.34 17.54 9.94
CA ASN A 71 1.88 17.22 8.60
C ASN A 71 2.58 15.98 8.07
N LEU A 72 1.81 15.04 7.56
CA LEU A 72 2.35 13.91 6.81
C LEU A 72 2.40 14.26 5.32
N LEU A 73 3.63 14.39 4.80
CA LEU A 73 3.85 14.73 3.40
C LEU A 73 3.59 13.53 2.48
N SER A 74 3.04 13.82 1.32
CA SER A 74 2.78 12.79 0.32
C SER A 74 4.08 12.35 -0.37
N GLN A 75 4.36 11.04 -0.33
CA GLN A 75 5.46 10.44 -1.10
C GLN A 75 5.36 10.80 -2.58
N LYS A 76 4.16 10.76 -3.14
CA LYS A 76 3.89 11.09 -4.53
C LYS A 76 4.34 12.51 -4.92
N LYS A 77 4.18 13.49 -4.01
CA LYS A 77 4.61 14.86 -4.29
C LYS A 77 6.14 15.00 -4.28
N ILE A 78 6.78 14.34 -3.32
CA ILE A 78 8.24 14.44 -3.12
C ILE A 78 8.99 13.66 -4.19
N PHE A 79 8.53 12.46 -4.49
CA PHE A 79 9.17 11.57 -5.46
C PHE A 79 8.57 11.65 -6.86
N LYS A 80 7.96 12.80 -7.21
CA LYS A 80 7.28 12.97 -8.50
C LYS A 80 8.17 12.63 -9.72
N SER A 81 9.45 12.95 -9.65
CA SER A 81 10.42 12.65 -10.72
C SER A 81 10.73 11.17 -10.90
N PHE A 82 10.46 10.35 -9.88
CA PHE A 82 10.66 8.90 -9.92
C PHE A 82 9.38 8.14 -10.29
N LEU A 83 8.27 8.84 -10.46
CA LEU A 83 7.00 8.22 -10.81
C LEU A 83 6.88 8.08 -12.32
N ILE A 84 6.40 6.93 -12.72
CA ILE A 84 6.03 6.69 -14.11
C ILE A 84 4.79 7.54 -14.44
N ASN A 85 4.88 8.35 -15.47
CA ASN A 85 3.76 9.12 -15.99
C ASN A 85 2.97 8.29 -17.02
N ARG A 86 1.72 8.68 -17.27
CA ARG A 86 0.87 8.03 -18.27
C ARG A 86 1.47 8.03 -19.66
N ASP A 87 2.27 9.05 -19.98
CA ASP A 87 2.87 9.27 -21.29
C ASP A 87 4.23 8.57 -21.43
N ASP A 88 4.77 8.01 -20.33
CA ASP A 88 6.00 7.25 -20.38
C ASP A 88 5.75 5.93 -21.14
N GLN A 89 6.34 5.81 -22.32
CA GLN A 89 6.25 4.60 -23.14
C GLN A 89 7.14 3.49 -22.58
N LEU A 90 6.71 2.86 -21.49
CA LEU A 90 7.41 1.71 -20.90
C LEU A 90 7.15 0.41 -21.66
N ILE A 91 6.15 0.43 -22.55
CA ILE A 91 5.72 -0.76 -23.30
C ILE A 91 6.48 -0.83 -24.60
N LYS A 92 7.38 -1.78 -24.71
CA LYS A 92 8.01 -2.13 -26.00
C LYS A 92 6.95 -2.67 -26.96
N LYS A 93 7.15 -2.46 -28.27
CA LYS A 93 6.22 -2.93 -29.32
C LYS A 93 5.88 -4.42 -29.22
N ASP A 94 6.82 -5.22 -28.77
CA ASP A 94 6.71 -6.68 -28.63
C ASP A 94 5.74 -7.10 -27.51
N HIS A 95 5.34 -6.17 -26.63
CA HIS A 95 4.43 -6.44 -25.52
C HIS A 95 2.96 -6.17 -25.85
N LYS A 96 2.64 -5.74 -27.08
CA LYS A 96 1.25 -5.49 -27.51
C LYS A 96 0.29 -6.67 -27.25
N PRO A 97 0.65 -7.93 -27.52
CA PRO A 97 -0.23 -9.07 -27.27
C PRO A 97 -0.58 -9.22 -25.79
N ILE A 98 0.39 -8.94 -24.89
CA ILE A 98 0.18 -9.00 -23.44
C ILE A 98 -0.77 -7.90 -22.99
N VAL A 99 -0.58 -6.67 -23.49
CA VAL A 99 -1.46 -5.54 -23.20
C VAL A 99 -2.90 -5.82 -23.63
N LEU A 100 -3.10 -6.40 -24.81
CA LEU A 100 -4.43 -6.77 -25.29
C LEU A 100 -5.09 -7.82 -24.40
N LYS A 101 -4.33 -8.82 -23.92
CA LYS A 101 -4.82 -9.81 -22.94
C LYS A 101 -5.26 -9.14 -21.63
N ILE A 102 -4.47 -8.20 -21.12
CA ILE A 102 -4.82 -7.43 -19.91
C ILE A 102 -6.11 -6.63 -20.14
N LEU A 103 -6.20 -5.88 -21.24
CA LEU A 103 -7.36 -5.07 -21.58
C LEU A 103 -8.63 -5.93 -21.73
N HIS A 104 -8.53 -7.08 -22.37
CA HIS A 104 -9.64 -8.01 -22.51
C HIS A 104 -10.18 -8.49 -21.14
N ASN A 105 -9.30 -8.72 -20.19
CA ASN A 105 -9.66 -9.17 -18.85
C ASN A 105 -9.90 -8.03 -17.84
N MET A 106 -9.79 -6.78 -18.26
CA MET A 106 -9.82 -5.63 -17.35
C MET A 106 -11.11 -5.55 -16.52
N SER A 107 -12.26 -5.88 -17.09
CA SER A 107 -13.53 -5.89 -16.37
C SER A 107 -13.55 -6.92 -15.24
N TYR A 108 -12.99 -8.10 -15.48
CA TYR A 108 -12.86 -9.16 -14.51
C TYR A 108 -11.86 -8.82 -13.41
N ILE A 109 -10.69 -8.31 -13.79
CA ILE A 109 -9.62 -7.85 -12.88
C ILE A 109 -10.17 -6.76 -11.95
N LYS A 110 -10.89 -5.78 -12.50
CA LYS A 110 -11.53 -4.71 -11.71
C LYS A 110 -12.54 -5.27 -10.71
N LYS A 111 -13.32 -6.30 -11.06
CA LYS A 111 -14.26 -6.93 -10.12
C LYS A 111 -13.51 -7.55 -8.93
N ILE A 112 -12.40 -8.26 -9.18
CA ILE A 112 -11.57 -8.85 -8.10
C ILE A 112 -11.07 -7.76 -7.16
N PHE A 113 -10.47 -6.68 -7.70
CA PHE A 113 -9.94 -5.59 -6.86
C PHE A 113 -11.03 -4.78 -6.16
N ASN A 114 -12.22 -4.65 -6.74
CA ASN A 114 -13.35 -3.96 -6.12
C ASN A 114 -13.89 -4.69 -4.88
N LEU A 115 -13.66 -5.99 -4.77
CA LEU A 115 -13.96 -6.75 -3.54
C LEU A 115 -13.07 -6.34 -2.37
N ASN A 116 -12.00 -5.57 -2.65
CA ASN A 116 -11.03 -5.09 -1.65
C ASN A 116 -10.36 -6.21 -0.82
N LEU A 117 -10.29 -7.41 -1.38
CA LEU A 117 -9.68 -8.58 -0.75
C LEU A 117 -8.18 -8.66 -1.00
N ALA A 118 -7.73 -8.12 -2.13
CA ALA A 118 -6.35 -8.16 -2.59
C ALA A 118 -6.00 -6.89 -3.33
N GLN A 119 -4.69 -6.61 -3.46
CA GLN A 119 -4.20 -5.55 -4.34
C GLN A 119 -3.27 -6.07 -5.44
N SER A 120 -2.91 -7.35 -5.39
CA SER A 120 -2.07 -7.99 -6.42
C SER A 120 -2.66 -9.33 -6.83
N LEU A 121 -2.43 -9.69 -8.08
CA LEU A 121 -2.75 -11.00 -8.62
C LEU A 121 -1.75 -11.39 -9.72
N ILE A 122 -1.62 -12.68 -9.95
CA ILE A 122 -0.83 -13.23 -11.06
C ILE A 122 -1.76 -14.00 -12.01
N MET A 123 -1.62 -13.69 -13.29
CA MET A 123 -2.35 -14.36 -14.37
C MET A 123 -1.38 -15.10 -15.31
N ASN A 124 -1.89 -16.16 -15.93
CA ASN A 124 -1.30 -16.78 -17.11
C ASN A 124 -2.35 -16.74 -18.22
N GLY A 125 -2.08 -15.97 -19.28
CA GLY A 125 -3.09 -15.72 -20.29
C GLY A 125 -4.36 -15.12 -19.69
N ASN A 126 -5.48 -15.85 -19.79
CA ASN A 126 -6.78 -15.43 -19.28
C ASN A 126 -7.14 -16.03 -17.91
N ARG A 127 -6.24 -16.77 -17.28
CA ARG A 127 -6.50 -17.46 -16.01
C ARG A 127 -5.80 -16.75 -14.87
N VAL A 128 -6.51 -16.47 -13.79
CA VAL A 128 -5.90 -16.06 -12.53
C VAL A 128 -5.30 -17.30 -11.87
N LEU A 129 -3.99 -17.27 -11.66
CA LEU A 129 -3.25 -18.33 -11.00
C LEU A 129 -3.23 -18.17 -9.49
N ALA A 130 -3.03 -16.95 -9.04
CA ALA A 130 -2.96 -16.63 -7.62
C ALA A 130 -3.42 -15.21 -7.36
N ILE A 131 -4.00 -15.01 -6.18
CA ILE A 131 -4.44 -13.71 -5.66
C ILE A 131 -3.70 -13.48 -4.34
N GLU A 132 -3.27 -12.25 -4.09
CA GLU A 132 -2.63 -11.84 -2.84
C GLU A 132 -3.57 -12.10 -1.66
N ASP A 133 -3.02 -12.67 -0.60
CA ASP A 133 -3.67 -12.85 0.68
C ASP A 133 -3.03 -11.94 1.76
N PHE A 134 -3.34 -12.20 3.03
CA PHE A 134 -2.80 -11.44 4.16
C PHE A 134 -1.29 -11.56 4.32
N ASN A 135 -0.62 -12.56 3.71
CA ASN A 135 0.83 -12.73 3.74
C ASN A 135 1.56 -11.82 2.73
N GLY A 136 0.82 -11.07 1.92
CA GLY A 136 1.35 -10.03 1.05
C GLY A 136 1.92 -10.51 -0.28
N THR A 137 2.47 -9.53 -1.02
CA THR A 137 2.90 -9.71 -2.42
C THR A 137 4.05 -10.73 -2.57
N ASN A 138 5.01 -10.75 -1.65
CA ASN A 138 6.14 -11.70 -1.72
C ASN A 138 5.65 -13.15 -1.63
N ASN A 139 4.70 -13.42 -0.73
CA ASN A 139 4.12 -14.75 -0.61
C ASN A 139 3.32 -15.13 -1.86
N LEU A 140 2.59 -14.19 -2.44
CA LEU A 140 1.91 -14.40 -3.73
C LEU A 140 2.88 -14.88 -4.82
N ILE A 141 4.02 -14.22 -4.96
CA ILE A 141 5.04 -14.56 -5.96
C ILE A 141 5.62 -15.96 -5.69
N ASN A 142 5.94 -16.25 -4.43
CA ASN A 142 6.53 -17.53 -4.04
C ASN A 142 5.57 -18.73 -4.22
N ARG A 143 4.26 -18.49 -4.17
CA ARG A 143 3.25 -19.56 -4.39
C ARG A 143 3.06 -19.96 -5.84
N VAL A 144 3.50 -19.14 -6.77
CA VAL A 144 3.43 -19.47 -8.20
C VAL A 144 4.59 -20.38 -8.53
N ASP A 145 4.32 -21.68 -8.53
CA ASP A 145 5.32 -22.72 -8.79
C ASP A 145 5.90 -22.59 -10.22
N SER A 146 7.19 -22.34 -10.25
CA SER A 146 7.97 -22.09 -11.44
C SER A 146 8.10 -23.28 -12.37
N ASN A 147 7.98 -24.49 -11.84
CA ASN A 147 8.31 -25.70 -12.59
C ASN A 147 7.25 -26.14 -13.60
N LYS A 148 6.04 -25.57 -13.51
CA LYS A 148 4.89 -25.98 -14.34
C LYS A 148 4.34 -24.87 -15.25
N ILE A 149 4.96 -23.68 -15.22
CA ILE A 149 4.38 -22.48 -15.82
C ILE A 149 5.38 -21.83 -16.77
N ASN A 150 4.93 -21.50 -17.97
CA ASN A 150 5.72 -20.69 -18.89
C ASN A 150 5.77 -19.23 -18.38
N TYR A 151 6.91 -18.82 -17.85
CA TYR A 151 7.11 -17.46 -17.33
C TYR A 151 6.86 -16.35 -18.34
N SER A 152 7.09 -16.60 -19.62
CA SER A 152 6.86 -15.59 -20.66
C SER A 152 5.40 -15.16 -20.80
N GLU A 153 4.47 -15.93 -20.24
CA GLU A 153 3.04 -15.63 -20.26
C GLU A 153 2.50 -15.14 -18.91
N LEU A 154 3.35 -15.05 -17.89
CA LEU A 154 2.94 -14.54 -16.58
C LEU A 154 2.76 -13.03 -16.62
N ILE A 155 1.64 -12.60 -16.08
CA ILE A 155 1.31 -11.19 -15.92
C ILE A 155 1.07 -10.94 -14.43
N PHE A 156 1.92 -10.12 -13.82
CA PHE A 156 1.71 -9.61 -12.47
C PHE A 156 0.94 -8.29 -12.55
N ILE A 157 -0.16 -8.20 -11.83
CA ILE A 157 -1.01 -7.01 -11.81
C ILE A 157 -1.13 -6.54 -10.37
N LYS A 158 -0.80 -5.27 -10.12
CA LYS A 158 -0.95 -4.61 -8.83
C LYS A 158 -1.81 -3.36 -8.97
N SER A 159 -2.75 -3.18 -8.06
CA SER A 159 -3.67 -2.05 -8.04
C SER A 159 -3.61 -1.36 -6.69
N LYS A 160 -3.88 -0.07 -6.66
CA LYS A 160 -4.06 0.69 -5.43
C LYS A 160 -5.32 0.22 -4.70
N LYS A 161 -5.25 0.02 -3.39
CA LYS A 161 -6.44 -0.23 -2.55
C LYS A 161 -7.32 1.03 -2.49
N LYS A 162 -8.62 0.83 -2.37
CA LYS A 162 -9.60 1.92 -2.36
C LYS A 162 -9.34 2.99 -1.28
N HIS A 163 -8.80 2.57 -0.13
CA HIS A 163 -8.53 3.46 1.02
C HIS A 163 -7.04 3.74 1.25
N GLN A 164 -6.18 3.33 0.31
CA GLN A 164 -4.75 3.59 0.39
C GLN A 164 -4.47 5.07 0.18
N ILE A 165 -3.73 5.68 1.10
CA ILE A 165 -3.35 7.08 1.01
C ILE A 165 -1.92 7.23 0.49
N ASP A 166 -1.72 8.23 -0.39
CA ASP A 166 -0.45 8.46 -1.07
C ASP A 166 0.68 8.93 -0.13
N GLU A 167 0.36 9.26 1.13
CA GLU A 167 1.31 9.70 2.13
C GLU A 167 2.04 8.54 2.83
N ILE A 168 1.41 7.39 2.95
CA ILE A 168 1.96 6.28 3.73
C ILE A 168 2.26 5.06 2.87
N ASP A 169 1.38 4.76 1.94
CA ASP A 169 1.44 3.52 1.17
C ASP A 169 1.21 3.82 -0.31
N PHE A 170 2.31 4.10 -1.00
CA PHE A 170 2.29 4.24 -2.45
C PHE A 170 2.48 2.86 -3.09
N PRO A 171 1.65 2.44 -4.06
CA PRO A 171 1.80 1.14 -4.69
C PRO A 171 3.07 1.12 -5.54
N VAL A 172 4.10 0.53 -4.99
CA VAL A 172 5.38 0.30 -5.67
C VAL A 172 5.60 -1.20 -5.85
N LEU A 173 6.33 -1.54 -6.91
CA LEU A 173 6.97 -2.83 -7.03
C LEU A 173 8.28 -2.71 -6.25
N GLY A 174 8.31 -3.26 -5.07
CA GLY A 174 9.48 -3.25 -4.21
C GLY A 174 10.03 -4.64 -4.05
#